data_40a1e52ae523b6836880be0ace82edad
#
_entry.id   40a1e52ae523b6836880be0ace82edad
#
_cell.length_a   1.000
_cell.length_b   1.000
_cell.length_c   1.000
_cell.angle_alpha   90.00
_cell.angle_beta   90.00
_cell.angle_gamma   90.00
#
_symmetry.space_group_name_H-M   'P 1'
#
loop_
_entity.id
_entity.type
_entity.pdbx_description
1 polymer ?
#
loop_
_entity_poly.entity_id
_entity_poly.type
_entity_poly.pdbx_seq_one_letter_code
_entity_poly.pdbx_strand_id
1 'polypeptide(L)'
;MKVYHDLLRHILENGYSKDDRTGTGTTSVFGYQMRFDLSKGFPLVTTKKIHLKSVIYELLWFLKGDTNIKYLTDHGVRIWNEWADENGDLGPVYGAQWRNWNGEAIDQIKTVIETLKHNPESRRIIVSAWNPSVLPDTGKSFAENVANGKAALPPCHALFQFYVADGKLSCQLYQRSADVFLGVPFNIASYALLTMMLAQVCDLQVGDFVHTFGDVHIYNNHREQVALQLTRTPRELPTMHLNPAVKDLFAFDYEDFRLEGYDPYPAIKAQVSV
;
A
#
# COMPACT_ATOMS: atom_id res chain seq x y z
N MET A 1 10.70 -12.57 4.95
CA MET A 1 9.39 -12.73 4.24
C MET A 1 8.62 -14.01 4.59
N LYS A 2 9.08 -14.78 5.58
CA LYS A 2 8.34 -15.97 6.06
C LYS A 2 6.89 -15.63 6.48
N VAL A 3 6.69 -14.54 7.22
CA VAL A 3 5.36 -14.11 7.69
C VAL A 3 4.33 -13.93 6.55
N TYR A 4 4.76 -13.52 5.36
CA TYR A 4 3.88 -13.44 4.18
C TYR A 4 3.50 -14.82 3.66
N HIS A 5 4.44 -15.78 3.63
CA HIS A 5 4.14 -17.18 3.29
C HIS A 5 3.22 -17.85 4.31
N ASP A 6 3.39 -17.52 5.59
CA ASP A 6 2.51 -18.04 6.65
C ASP A 6 1.08 -17.53 6.47
N LEU A 7 0.88 -16.28 6.04
CA LEU A 7 -0.44 -15.76 5.68
C LEU A 7 -1.05 -16.53 4.48
N LEU A 8 -0.27 -16.77 3.42
CA LEU A 8 -0.77 -17.53 2.26
C LEU A 8 -1.23 -18.93 2.67
N ARG A 9 -0.44 -19.64 3.47
CA ARG A 9 -0.81 -20.96 4.00
C ARG A 9 -2.06 -20.88 4.89
N HIS A 10 -2.10 -19.90 5.78
CA HIS A 10 -3.22 -19.72 6.69
C HIS A 10 -4.55 -19.54 5.93
N ILE A 11 -4.56 -18.76 4.85
CA ILE A 11 -5.75 -18.58 4.02
C ILE A 11 -6.15 -19.89 3.33
N LEU A 12 -5.19 -20.63 2.78
CA LEU A 12 -5.47 -21.89 2.10
C LEU A 12 -6.03 -22.96 3.04
N GLU A 13 -5.56 -22.98 4.29
CA GLU A 13 -5.90 -24.00 5.29
C GLU A 13 -7.18 -23.66 6.07
N ASN A 14 -7.44 -22.38 6.32
CA ASN A 14 -8.50 -21.92 7.24
C ASN A 14 -9.53 -21.01 6.58
N GLY A 15 -9.36 -20.67 5.29
CA GLY A 15 -10.23 -19.72 4.60
C GLY A 15 -11.57 -20.31 4.19
N TYR A 16 -12.56 -19.44 4.12
CA TYR A 16 -13.90 -19.75 3.62
C TYR A 16 -14.04 -19.31 2.16
N SER A 17 -14.69 -20.15 1.35
CA SER A 17 -15.09 -19.76 -0.01
C SER A 17 -16.18 -18.72 0.04
N LYS A 18 -15.99 -17.64 -0.73
CA LYS A 18 -16.97 -16.55 -0.86
C LYS A 18 -17.08 -16.14 -2.32
N ASP A 19 -18.29 -15.80 -2.71
CA ASP A 19 -18.50 -15.05 -3.94
C ASP A 19 -18.04 -13.60 -3.74
N ASP A 20 -17.65 -12.95 -4.82
CA ASP A 20 -17.23 -11.56 -4.82
C ASP A 20 -17.85 -10.78 -5.98
N ARG A 21 -17.73 -9.46 -5.94
CA ARG A 21 -18.27 -8.55 -6.96
C ARG A 21 -17.76 -8.87 -8.39
N THR A 22 -16.57 -9.39 -8.50
CA THR A 22 -15.96 -9.71 -9.82
C THR A 22 -16.45 -11.02 -10.41
N GLY A 23 -17.18 -11.83 -9.64
CA GLY A 23 -17.61 -13.17 -10.04
C GLY A 23 -16.50 -14.22 -10.08
N THR A 24 -15.27 -13.86 -9.70
CA THR A 24 -14.11 -14.78 -9.68
C THR A 24 -14.22 -15.76 -8.50
N GLY A 25 -14.76 -15.29 -7.39
CA GLY A 25 -14.78 -15.98 -6.10
C GLY A 25 -13.43 -15.94 -5.39
N THR A 26 -13.48 -16.04 -4.07
CA THR A 26 -12.30 -15.94 -3.21
C THR A 26 -12.29 -17.04 -2.15
N THR A 27 -11.10 -17.32 -1.62
CA THR A 27 -10.92 -17.97 -0.33
C THR A 27 -10.38 -16.93 0.62
N SER A 28 -11.07 -16.64 1.73
CA SER A 28 -10.74 -15.55 2.62
C SER A 28 -10.76 -15.93 4.10
N VAL A 29 -9.96 -15.19 4.89
CA VAL A 29 -10.06 -15.16 6.35
C VAL A 29 -10.36 -13.73 6.79
N PHE A 30 -11.00 -13.56 7.94
CA PHE A 30 -11.28 -12.27 8.53
C PHE A 30 -10.42 -12.03 9.75
N GLY A 31 -9.60 -10.98 9.68
CA GLY A 31 -8.66 -10.64 10.75
C GLY A 31 -7.35 -11.44 10.66
N TYR A 32 -6.28 -10.74 10.34
CA TYR A 32 -4.91 -11.26 10.37
C TYR A 32 -3.94 -10.12 10.57
N GLN A 33 -2.76 -10.39 11.11
CA GLN A 33 -1.74 -9.37 11.27
C GLN A 33 -0.34 -9.93 10.96
N MET A 34 0.43 -9.16 10.19
CA MET A 34 1.86 -9.39 9.95
C MET A 34 2.67 -8.26 10.58
N ARG A 35 3.91 -8.56 10.96
CA ARG A 35 4.86 -7.57 11.47
C ARG A 35 6.20 -7.74 10.79
N PHE A 36 6.80 -6.62 10.38
CA PHE A 36 8.08 -6.54 9.72
C PHE A 36 8.99 -5.57 10.48
N ASP A 37 10.11 -6.07 10.99
CA ASP A 37 11.15 -5.25 11.59
C ASP A 37 11.97 -4.59 10.47
N LEU A 38 11.78 -3.29 10.26
CA LEU A 38 12.42 -2.55 9.16
C LEU A 38 13.93 -2.35 9.36
N SER A 39 14.44 -2.58 10.56
CA SER A 39 15.88 -2.55 10.82
C SER A 39 16.61 -3.76 10.23
N LYS A 40 15.89 -4.83 9.90
CA LYS A 40 16.42 -6.07 9.32
C LYS A 40 16.44 -6.11 7.80
N GLY A 41 16.01 -5.06 7.15
CA GLY A 41 15.96 -4.94 5.70
C GLY A 41 14.61 -4.47 5.19
N PHE A 42 14.56 -4.17 3.90
CA PHE A 42 13.34 -3.71 3.25
C PHE A 42 12.43 -4.91 2.91
N PRO A 43 11.17 -4.94 3.39
CA PRO A 43 10.30 -6.12 3.28
C PRO A 43 9.71 -6.26 1.86
N LEU A 44 10.57 -6.40 0.86
CA LEU A 44 10.19 -6.68 -0.52
C LEU A 44 10.15 -8.19 -0.75
N VAL A 45 9.03 -8.72 -1.24
CA VAL A 45 8.86 -10.16 -1.48
C VAL A 45 9.92 -10.67 -2.43
N THR A 46 10.61 -11.76 -2.03
CA THR A 46 11.69 -12.38 -2.84
C THR A 46 11.23 -13.64 -3.56
N THR A 47 10.12 -14.25 -3.14
CA THR A 47 9.59 -15.48 -3.76
C THR A 47 8.86 -15.26 -5.09
N LYS A 48 8.66 -14.02 -5.46
CA LYS A 48 8.38 -13.55 -6.83
C LYS A 48 8.91 -12.13 -6.99
N LYS A 49 9.33 -11.77 -8.20
CA LYS A 49 9.79 -10.41 -8.49
C LYS A 49 8.64 -9.42 -8.39
N ILE A 50 8.81 -8.36 -7.60
CA ILE A 50 7.88 -7.23 -7.47
C ILE A 50 8.39 -6.06 -8.32
N HIS A 51 7.49 -5.37 -8.99
CA HIS A 51 7.81 -4.19 -9.80
C HIS A 51 7.93 -2.94 -8.92
N LEU A 52 9.07 -2.78 -8.26
CA LEU A 52 9.32 -1.71 -7.29
C LEU A 52 9.11 -0.31 -7.88
N LYS A 53 9.41 -0.12 -9.16
CA LYS A 53 9.16 1.16 -9.85
C LYS A 53 7.71 1.63 -9.69
N SER A 54 6.75 0.72 -9.87
CA SER A 54 5.32 1.05 -9.69
C SER A 54 5.00 1.41 -8.25
N VAL A 55 5.59 0.71 -7.27
CA VAL A 55 5.38 1.01 -5.83
C VAL A 55 5.86 2.41 -5.50
N ILE A 56 7.06 2.80 -5.96
CA ILE A 56 7.65 4.11 -5.67
C ILE A 56 6.81 5.22 -6.32
N TYR A 57 6.50 5.12 -7.62
CA TYR A 57 5.72 6.15 -8.31
C TYR A 57 4.30 6.28 -7.76
N GLU A 58 3.65 5.18 -7.38
CA GLU A 58 2.33 5.22 -6.73
C GLU A 58 2.39 5.96 -5.39
N LEU A 59 3.39 5.65 -4.54
CA LEU A 59 3.54 6.35 -3.26
C LEU A 59 3.82 7.85 -3.45
N LEU A 60 4.71 8.22 -4.37
CA LEU A 60 4.98 9.61 -4.69
C LEU A 60 3.73 10.32 -5.23
N TRP A 61 2.93 9.65 -6.04
CA TRP A 61 1.67 10.14 -6.56
C TRP A 61 0.65 10.40 -5.44
N PHE A 62 0.50 9.49 -4.48
CA PHE A 62 -0.33 9.73 -3.29
C PHE A 62 0.17 10.93 -2.49
N LEU A 63 1.49 11.05 -2.28
CA LEU A 63 2.09 12.16 -1.54
C LEU A 63 1.95 13.52 -2.25
N LYS A 64 1.80 13.54 -3.56
CA LYS A 64 1.46 14.74 -4.33
C LYS A 64 -0.01 15.16 -4.14
N GLY A 65 -0.86 14.31 -3.57
CA GLY A 65 -2.30 14.55 -3.47
C GLY A 65 -3.02 14.43 -4.82
N ASP A 66 -2.36 13.86 -5.82
CA ASP A 66 -2.88 13.71 -7.16
C ASP A 66 -3.85 12.53 -7.25
N THR A 67 -4.83 12.63 -8.13
CA THR A 67 -5.87 11.63 -8.39
C THR A 67 -6.01 11.28 -9.87
N ASN A 68 -5.25 11.97 -10.73
CA ASN A 68 -5.18 11.67 -12.16
C ASN A 68 -3.99 10.75 -12.46
N ILE A 69 -4.22 9.72 -13.27
CA ILE A 69 -3.21 8.72 -13.60
C ILE A 69 -2.11 9.23 -14.54
N LYS A 70 -2.22 10.46 -15.07
CA LYS A 70 -1.24 11.00 -16.01
C LYS A 70 0.20 10.95 -15.48
N TYR A 71 0.41 11.33 -14.22
CA TYR A 71 1.73 11.22 -13.58
C TYR A 71 2.27 9.78 -13.63
N LEU A 72 1.43 8.80 -13.35
CA LEU A 72 1.82 7.39 -13.37
C LEU A 72 2.14 6.91 -14.79
N THR A 73 1.27 7.23 -15.76
CA THR A 73 1.42 6.78 -17.16
C THR A 73 2.62 7.44 -17.84
N ASP A 74 2.92 8.70 -17.55
CA ASP A 74 4.11 9.40 -18.05
C ASP A 74 5.40 8.70 -17.61
N HIS A 75 5.38 7.99 -16.46
CA HIS A 75 6.50 7.21 -15.95
C HIS A 75 6.40 5.70 -16.28
N GLY A 76 5.43 5.31 -17.13
CA GLY A 76 5.24 3.92 -17.57
C GLY A 76 4.59 3.01 -16.52
N VAL A 77 3.94 3.58 -15.52
CA VAL A 77 3.17 2.87 -14.48
C VAL A 77 1.70 2.85 -14.88
N ARG A 78 1.11 1.65 -14.97
CA ARG A 78 -0.26 1.46 -15.51
C ARG A 78 -1.20 0.72 -14.55
N ILE A 79 -0.82 0.61 -13.28
CA ILE A 79 -1.55 -0.18 -12.29
C ILE A 79 -2.92 0.38 -11.91
N TRP A 80 -3.26 1.59 -12.36
CA TRP A 80 -4.53 2.27 -12.11
C TRP A 80 -5.39 2.49 -13.36
N ASN A 81 -4.89 2.13 -14.56
CA ASN A 81 -5.55 2.44 -15.83
C ASN A 81 -6.97 1.88 -15.94
N GLU A 82 -7.24 0.71 -15.35
CA GLU A 82 -8.53 0.02 -15.48
C GLU A 82 -9.67 0.71 -14.73
N TRP A 83 -9.35 1.61 -13.79
CA TRP A 83 -10.34 2.29 -12.95
C TRP A 83 -10.50 3.77 -13.26
N ALA A 84 -9.63 4.33 -14.10
CA ALA A 84 -9.69 5.75 -14.49
C ALA A 84 -10.79 5.97 -15.54
N ASP A 85 -11.36 7.17 -15.51
CA ASP A 85 -12.26 7.64 -16.57
C ASP A 85 -11.48 7.98 -17.86
N GLU A 86 -12.18 8.48 -18.87
CA GLU A 86 -11.60 8.87 -20.17
C GLU A 86 -10.56 10.00 -20.09
N ASN A 87 -10.60 10.80 -19.02
CA ASN A 87 -9.66 11.91 -18.75
C ASN A 87 -8.50 11.46 -17.86
N GLY A 88 -8.49 10.21 -17.42
CA GLY A 88 -7.49 9.66 -16.50
C GLY A 88 -7.78 9.97 -15.03
N ASP A 89 -8.97 10.44 -14.68
CA ASP A 89 -9.35 10.75 -13.32
C ASP A 89 -9.91 9.54 -12.57
N LEU A 90 -9.62 9.49 -11.27
CA LEU A 90 -10.08 8.45 -10.34
C LEU A 90 -11.03 9.02 -9.27
N GLY A 91 -11.34 10.30 -9.34
CA GLY A 91 -12.03 11.00 -8.27
C GLY A 91 -11.19 11.07 -6.98
N PRO A 92 -11.80 11.41 -5.83
CA PRO A 92 -11.07 11.68 -4.59
C PRO A 92 -10.55 10.41 -3.90
N VAL A 93 -9.64 9.68 -4.58
CA VAL A 93 -8.94 8.52 -4.04
C VAL A 93 -7.83 8.92 -3.05
N TYR A 94 -7.01 8.01 -2.61
CA TYR A 94 -6.00 8.11 -1.55
C TYR A 94 -5.28 9.45 -1.44
N GLY A 95 -4.69 9.95 -2.52
CA GLY A 95 -3.93 11.20 -2.51
C GLY A 95 -4.77 12.40 -2.07
N ALA A 96 -5.99 12.52 -2.56
CA ALA A 96 -6.91 13.58 -2.16
C ALA A 96 -7.25 13.49 -0.66
N GLN A 97 -7.55 12.29 -0.15
CA GLN A 97 -7.89 12.11 1.25
C GLN A 97 -6.70 12.40 2.17
N TRP A 98 -5.49 12.01 1.77
CA TRP A 98 -4.28 12.23 2.56
C TRP A 98 -3.87 13.71 2.63
N ARG A 99 -4.04 14.46 1.52
CA ARG A 99 -3.46 15.79 1.34
C ARG A 99 -4.46 16.93 1.33
N ASN A 100 -5.73 16.65 1.07
CA ASN A 100 -6.79 17.66 0.98
C ASN A 100 -8.16 17.04 1.25
N TRP A 101 -8.36 16.56 2.47
CA TRP A 101 -9.61 15.91 2.87
C TRP A 101 -10.83 16.76 2.55
N ASN A 102 -11.79 16.20 1.80
CA ASN A 102 -13.01 16.87 1.31
C ASN A 102 -12.78 18.19 0.54
N GLY A 103 -11.58 18.49 0.09
CA GLY A 103 -11.28 19.81 -0.48
C GLY A 103 -11.21 20.94 0.57
N GLU A 104 -11.15 20.61 1.85
CA GLU A 104 -11.16 21.56 2.98
C GLU A 104 -9.76 22.00 3.41
N ALA A 105 -8.74 21.75 2.60
CA ALA A 105 -7.33 22.03 2.90
C ALA A 105 -6.80 21.32 4.16
N ILE A 106 -7.43 20.21 4.58
CA ILE A 106 -6.95 19.37 5.67
C ILE A 106 -5.90 18.41 5.12
N ASP A 107 -4.63 18.72 5.37
CA ASP A 107 -3.48 17.89 4.98
C ASP A 107 -3.05 16.97 6.13
N GLN A 108 -3.52 15.72 6.08
CA GLN A 108 -3.23 14.73 7.13
C GLN A 108 -1.74 14.36 7.17
N ILE A 109 -1.06 14.27 6.02
CA ILE A 109 0.38 13.93 5.97
C ILE A 109 1.23 15.05 6.58
N LYS A 110 0.92 16.30 6.27
CA LYS A 110 1.60 17.44 6.89
C LYS A 110 1.41 17.45 8.39
N THR A 111 0.18 17.18 8.86
CA THR A 111 -0.12 17.06 10.30
C THR A 111 0.67 15.93 10.96
N VAL A 112 0.85 14.78 10.27
CA VAL A 112 1.71 13.68 10.75
C VAL A 112 3.15 14.16 10.95
N ILE A 113 3.74 14.83 9.95
CA ILE A 113 5.13 15.32 10.03
C ILE A 113 5.29 16.30 11.19
N GLU A 114 4.37 17.26 11.32
CA GLU A 114 4.40 18.26 12.41
C GLU A 114 4.27 17.59 13.77
N THR A 115 3.38 16.60 13.89
CA THR A 115 3.20 15.86 15.15
C THR A 115 4.41 15.02 15.50
N LEU A 116 5.00 14.32 14.54
CA LEU A 116 6.21 13.52 14.76
C LEU A 116 7.39 14.37 15.21
N LYS A 117 7.52 15.61 14.71
CA LYS A 117 8.60 16.53 15.07
C LYS A 117 8.40 17.18 16.45
N HIS A 118 7.17 17.47 16.84
CA HIS A 118 6.89 18.29 18.03
C HIS A 118 6.26 17.53 19.18
N ASN A 119 5.57 16.41 18.92
CA ASN A 119 4.92 15.58 19.92
C ASN A 119 4.90 14.09 19.47
N PRO A 120 6.08 13.45 19.35
CA PRO A 120 6.19 12.08 18.82
C PRO A 120 5.47 11.02 19.69
N GLU A 121 5.21 11.31 20.96
CA GLU A 121 4.46 10.42 21.86
C GLU A 121 2.94 10.48 21.68
N SER A 122 2.45 11.31 20.77
CA SER A 122 1.02 11.44 20.48
C SER A 122 0.42 10.11 20.03
N ARG A 123 -0.76 9.78 20.56
CA ARG A 123 -1.58 8.63 20.13
C ARG A 123 -2.56 8.98 19.01
N ARG A 124 -2.42 10.16 18.41
CA ARG A 124 -3.33 10.72 17.38
C ARG A 124 -2.65 10.86 16.02
N ILE A 125 -1.56 10.16 15.78
CA ILE A 125 -0.81 10.22 14.53
C ILE A 125 -1.45 9.22 13.54
N ILE A 126 -2.62 9.59 13.01
CA ILE A 126 -3.46 8.74 12.16
C ILE A 126 -3.73 9.47 10.84
N VAL A 127 -3.72 8.71 9.75
CA VAL A 127 -4.19 9.13 8.44
C VAL A 127 -5.33 8.22 8.02
N SER A 128 -6.48 8.80 7.70
CA SER A 128 -7.65 8.06 7.19
C SER A 128 -7.85 8.34 5.70
N ALA A 129 -8.00 7.29 4.92
CA ALA A 129 -8.48 7.38 3.55
C ALA A 129 -9.97 7.01 3.44
N TRP A 130 -10.55 6.41 4.48
CA TRP A 130 -11.96 6.04 4.51
C TRP A 130 -12.83 7.25 4.81
N ASN A 131 -13.40 7.81 3.74
CA ASN A 131 -14.28 8.97 3.79
C ASN A 131 -15.68 8.59 3.27
N PRO A 132 -16.68 8.37 4.15
CA PRO A 132 -18.02 7.95 3.74
C PRO A 132 -18.70 8.89 2.75
N SER A 133 -18.34 10.18 2.74
CA SER A 133 -18.98 11.18 1.87
C SER A 133 -18.64 10.99 0.39
N VAL A 134 -17.55 10.31 0.07
CA VAL A 134 -17.05 10.13 -1.31
C VAL A 134 -16.98 8.66 -1.75
N LEU A 135 -17.52 7.74 -0.95
CA LEU A 135 -17.58 6.33 -1.36
C LEU A 135 -18.40 6.16 -2.63
N PRO A 136 -17.96 5.27 -3.54
CA PRO A 136 -18.67 5.05 -4.80
C PRO A 136 -20.01 4.35 -4.56
N ASP A 137 -20.97 4.64 -5.44
CA ASP A 137 -22.20 3.87 -5.59
C ASP A 137 -21.90 2.57 -6.33
N THR A 138 -22.20 1.44 -5.70
CA THR A 138 -21.96 0.10 -6.26
C THR A 138 -22.80 -0.24 -7.49
N GLY A 139 -23.88 0.50 -7.71
CA GLY A 139 -24.75 0.37 -8.89
C GLY A 139 -24.28 1.17 -10.12
N LYS A 140 -23.18 1.91 -10.00
CA LYS A 140 -22.64 2.77 -11.06
C LYS A 140 -21.25 2.29 -11.51
N SER A 141 -20.90 2.60 -12.75
CA SER A 141 -19.56 2.40 -13.27
C SER A 141 -18.54 3.31 -12.58
N PHE A 142 -17.25 3.02 -12.75
CA PHE A 142 -16.16 3.84 -12.22
C PHE A 142 -16.25 5.29 -12.73
N ALA A 143 -16.43 5.47 -14.04
CA ALA A 143 -16.56 6.79 -14.67
C ALA A 143 -17.78 7.57 -14.18
N GLU A 144 -18.93 6.92 -13.99
CA GLU A 144 -20.13 7.57 -13.43
C GLU A 144 -19.91 8.03 -11.98
N ASN A 145 -19.21 7.24 -11.19
CA ASN A 145 -18.84 7.62 -9.82
C ASN A 145 -17.94 8.85 -9.83
N VAL A 146 -16.90 8.86 -10.65
CA VAL A 146 -15.97 10.00 -10.79
C VAL A 146 -16.72 11.25 -11.24
N ALA A 147 -17.59 11.15 -12.26
CA ALA A 147 -18.41 12.27 -12.74
C ALA A 147 -19.36 12.83 -11.66
N ASN A 148 -19.73 12.03 -10.67
CA ASN A 148 -20.54 12.45 -9.52
C ASN A 148 -19.70 12.88 -8.29
N GLY A 149 -18.39 13.13 -8.46
CA GLY A 149 -17.49 13.53 -7.38
C GLY A 149 -17.21 12.45 -6.34
N LYS A 150 -17.42 11.17 -6.70
CA LYS A 150 -17.10 10.02 -5.87
C LYS A 150 -15.77 9.41 -6.31
N ALA A 151 -15.13 8.66 -5.42
CA ALA A 151 -13.96 7.88 -5.78
C ALA A 151 -14.34 6.74 -6.75
N ALA A 152 -13.45 6.41 -7.69
CA ALA A 152 -13.64 5.25 -8.56
C ALA A 152 -13.73 3.95 -7.76
N LEU A 153 -12.92 3.83 -6.72
CA LEU A 153 -12.88 2.67 -5.82
C LEU A 153 -12.94 3.09 -4.35
N PRO A 154 -13.61 2.30 -3.48
CA PRO A 154 -13.50 2.50 -2.04
C PRO A 154 -12.09 2.11 -1.58
N PRO A 155 -11.43 2.87 -0.68
CA PRO A 155 -10.07 2.59 -0.28
C PRO A 155 -9.94 1.23 0.42
N CYS A 156 -9.03 0.39 -0.05
CA CYS A 156 -8.70 -0.90 0.56
C CYS A 156 -7.84 -0.69 1.81
N HIS A 157 -6.72 0.05 1.70
CA HIS A 157 -5.94 0.49 2.86
C HIS A 157 -6.60 1.73 3.46
N ALA A 158 -7.46 1.46 4.45
CA ALA A 158 -8.46 2.42 4.93
C ALA A 158 -7.88 3.47 5.87
N LEU A 159 -6.96 3.09 6.74
CA LEU A 159 -6.27 3.99 7.66
C LEU A 159 -4.92 3.42 8.08
N PHE A 160 -4.01 4.31 8.49
CA PHE A 160 -2.75 3.93 9.10
C PHE A 160 -2.40 4.86 10.24
N GLN A 161 -1.64 4.34 11.20
CA GLN A 161 -1.23 5.02 12.41
C GLN A 161 0.27 4.88 12.62
N PHE A 162 0.90 5.95 13.11
CA PHE A 162 2.30 5.95 13.50
C PHE A 162 2.45 5.90 15.01
N TYR A 163 3.57 5.33 15.43
CA TYR A 163 3.96 5.18 16.82
C TYR A 163 5.47 5.35 16.96
N VAL A 164 5.91 6.15 17.93
CA VAL A 164 7.32 6.34 18.23
C VAL A 164 7.63 5.77 19.61
N ALA A 165 8.67 4.95 19.67
CA ALA A 165 9.24 4.44 20.90
C ALA A 165 10.76 4.32 20.75
N ASP A 166 11.52 4.72 21.77
CA ASP A 166 12.98 4.67 21.78
C ASP A 166 13.62 5.31 20.52
N GLY A 167 13.05 6.40 20.03
CA GLY A 167 13.50 7.10 18.83
C GLY A 167 13.24 6.36 17.51
N LYS A 168 12.41 5.31 17.52
CA LYS A 168 12.06 4.51 16.34
C LYS A 168 10.61 4.74 15.94
N LEU A 169 10.40 4.98 14.64
CA LEU A 169 9.09 5.15 14.03
C LEU A 169 8.56 3.82 13.53
N SER A 170 7.39 3.43 14.01
CA SER A 170 6.62 2.29 13.50
C SER A 170 5.33 2.76 12.85
N CYS A 171 4.83 1.99 11.89
CA CYS A 171 3.57 2.22 11.20
C CYS A 171 2.67 0.99 11.30
N GLN A 172 1.39 1.19 11.62
CA GLN A 172 0.37 0.15 11.49
C GLN A 172 -0.65 0.55 10.45
N LEU A 173 -0.82 -0.31 9.42
CA LEU A 173 -1.85 -0.18 8.40
C LEU A 173 -3.04 -1.09 8.76
N TYR A 174 -4.26 -0.57 8.67
CA TYR A 174 -5.47 -1.38 8.56
C TYR A 174 -5.95 -1.41 7.11
N GLN A 175 -5.89 -2.59 6.51
CA GLN A 175 -6.39 -2.86 5.17
C GLN A 175 -7.68 -3.69 5.27
N ARG A 176 -8.81 -3.08 4.92
CA ARG A 176 -10.15 -3.70 5.06
C ARG A 176 -10.39 -4.85 4.11
N SER A 177 -9.76 -4.81 2.93
CA SER A 177 -9.89 -5.79 1.85
C SER A 177 -8.53 -5.94 1.15
N ALA A 178 -8.04 -7.18 1.01
CA ALA A 178 -6.69 -7.42 0.57
C ALA A 178 -6.56 -8.65 -0.33
N ASP A 179 -6.32 -8.40 -1.64
CA ASP A 179 -5.78 -9.42 -2.54
C ASP A 179 -4.36 -9.77 -2.10
N VAL A 180 -4.21 -10.93 -1.48
CA VAL A 180 -2.93 -11.31 -0.87
C VAL A 180 -1.86 -11.62 -1.92
N PHE A 181 -2.25 -12.02 -3.14
CA PHE A 181 -1.29 -12.40 -4.16
C PHE A 181 -0.75 -11.19 -4.95
N LEU A 182 -1.61 -10.33 -5.48
CA LEU A 182 -1.19 -9.17 -6.27
C LEU A 182 -0.97 -7.91 -5.41
N GLY A 183 -1.95 -7.55 -4.58
CA GLY A 183 -1.97 -6.27 -3.87
C GLY A 183 -1.06 -6.22 -2.64
N VAL A 184 -1.15 -7.21 -1.76
CA VAL A 184 -0.44 -7.17 -0.47
C VAL A 184 1.08 -6.98 -0.59
N PRO A 185 1.82 -7.62 -1.52
CA PRO A 185 3.25 -7.37 -1.69
C PRO A 185 3.58 -5.91 -2.03
N PHE A 186 2.74 -5.24 -2.81
CA PHE A 186 2.87 -3.81 -3.12
C PHE A 186 2.60 -2.96 -1.88
N ASN A 187 1.54 -3.27 -1.13
CA ASN A 187 1.18 -2.52 0.07
C ASN A 187 2.24 -2.64 1.17
N ILE A 188 2.82 -3.83 1.39
CA ILE A 188 3.94 -4.02 2.32
C ILE A 188 5.10 -3.08 1.95
N ALA A 189 5.54 -3.11 0.70
CA ALA A 189 6.66 -2.29 0.23
C ALA A 189 6.35 -0.79 0.31
N SER A 190 5.14 -0.36 -0.08
CA SER A 190 4.72 1.04 -0.08
C SER A 190 4.71 1.63 1.33
N TYR A 191 4.09 0.97 2.30
CA TYR A 191 4.00 1.49 3.68
C TYR A 191 5.32 1.35 4.45
N ALA A 192 6.13 0.32 4.16
CA ALA A 192 7.49 0.25 4.68
C ALA A 192 8.32 1.44 4.17
N LEU A 193 8.23 1.75 2.87
CA LEU A 193 8.93 2.88 2.26
C LEU A 193 8.46 4.22 2.84
N LEU A 194 7.15 4.44 2.97
CA LEU A 194 6.59 5.64 3.61
C LEU A 194 7.11 5.80 5.05
N THR A 195 7.19 4.71 5.81
CA THR A 195 7.73 4.73 7.18
C THR A 195 9.20 5.13 7.19
N MET A 196 10.02 4.61 6.27
CA MET A 196 11.43 4.99 6.13
C MET A 196 11.60 6.47 5.75
N MET A 197 10.81 6.96 4.80
CA MET A 197 10.82 8.36 4.36
C MET A 197 10.47 9.31 5.52
N LEU A 198 9.40 9.01 6.26
CA LEU A 198 8.98 9.80 7.42
C LEU A 198 10.01 9.74 8.56
N ALA A 199 10.59 8.57 8.82
CA ALA A 199 11.66 8.45 9.81
C ALA A 199 12.84 9.36 9.46
N GLN A 200 13.29 9.37 8.19
CA GLN A 200 14.39 10.23 7.74
C GLN A 200 14.08 11.72 7.91
N VAL A 201 12.92 12.19 7.45
CA VAL A 201 12.59 13.62 7.49
C VAL A 201 12.22 14.14 8.88
N CYS A 202 11.97 13.23 9.83
CA CYS A 202 11.69 13.55 11.23
C CYS A 202 12.85 13.19 12.18
N ASP A 203 14.03 12.85 11.64
CA ASP A 203 15.24 12.47 12.39
C ASP A 203 15.01 11.32 13.39
N LEU A 204 14.20 10.33 12.97
CA LEU A 204 13.90 9.11 13.71
C LEU A 204 14.58 7.89 13.02
N GLN A 205 14.79 6.83 13.79
CA GLN A 205 15.15 5.53 13.25
C GLN A 205 13.89 4.77 12.79
N VAL A 206 14.06 3.74 11.96
CA VAL A 206 12.95 2.87 11.58
C VAL A 206 12.66 1.85 12.68
N GLY A 207 11.38 1.62 12.92
CA GLY A 207 10.87 0.57 13.79
C GLY A 207 10.22 -0.55 12.98
N ASP A 208 8.96 -0.86 13.30
CA ASP A 208 8.19 -1.92 12.65
C ASP A 208 7.18 -1.37 11.63
N PHE A 209 6.92 -2.14 10.60
CA PHE A 209 5.68 -2.06 9.83
C PHE A 209 4.74 -3.20 10.27
N VAL A 210 3.56 -2.83 10.74
CA VAL A 210 2.50 -3.76 11.16
C VAL A 210 1.36 -3.70 10.16
N HIS A 211 1.06 -4.81 9.49
CA HIS A 211 -0.01 -4.89 8.49
C HIS A 211 -1.18 -5.69 9.06
N THR A 212 -2.26 -5.00 9.35
CA THR A 212 -3.49 -5.57 9.90
C THR A 212 -4.56 -5.64 8.82
N PHE A 213 -5.23 -6.76 8.71
CA PHE A 213 -6.23 -7.02 7.68
C PHE A 213 -7.62 -7.20 8.25
N GLY A 214 -8.62 -6.75 7.50
CA GLY A 214 -10.00 -7.20 7.60
C GLY A 214 -10.21 -8.48 6.79
N ASP A 215 -10.88 -8.38 5.63
CA ASP A 215 -11.03 -9.49 4.67
C ASP A 215 -9.73 -9.62 3.86
N VAL A 216 -8.96 -10.68 4.11
CA VAL A 216 -7.75 -10.99 3.34
C VAL A 216 -7.95 -12.30 2.60
N HIS A 217 -7.73 -12.26 1.28
CA HIS A 217 -8.20 -13.33 0.40
C HIS A 217 -7.24 -13.67 -0.73
N ILE A 218 -7.38 -14.91 -1.21
CA ILE A 218 -6.82 -15.42 -2.46
C ILE A 218 -7.97 -15.54 -3.45
N TYR A 219 -7.89 -14.86 -4.60
CA TYR A 219 -8.81 -15.09 -5.71
C TYR A 219 -8.68 -16.51 -6.26
N ASN A 220 -9.80 -17.12 -6.66
CA ASN A 220 -9.81 -18.52 -7.12
C ASN A 220 -8.91 -18.74 -8.35
N ASN A 221 -8.77 -17.73 -9.22
CA ASN A 221 -7.89 -17.74 -10.38
C ASN A 221 -6.39 -17.54 -10.03
N HIS A 222 -6.04 -17.31 -8.76
CA HIS A 222 -4.67 -17.17 -8.27
C HIS A 222 -4.15 -18.39 -7.50
N ARG A 223 -4.95 -19.44 -7.33
CA ARG A 223 -4.59 -20.61 -6.50
C ARG A 223 -3.34 -21.33 -7.00
N GLU A 224 -3.19 -21.52 -8.30
CA GLU A 224 -2.01 -22.15 -8.89
C GLU A 224 -0.75 -21.30 -8.70
N GLN A 225 -0.87 -19.98 -8.87
CA GLN A 225 0.20 -19.03 -8.68
C GLN A 225 0.67 -18.99 -7.21
N VAL A 226 -0.25 -19.03 -6.26
CA VAL A 226 0.05 -19.11 -4.82
C VAL A 226 0.73 -20.44 -4.51
N ALA A 227 0.23 -21.56 -5.04
CA ALA A 227 0.85 -22.87 -4.86
C ALA A 227 2.30 -22.87 -5.37
N LEU A 228 2.54 -22.33 -6.58
CA LEU A 228 3.89 -22.18 -7.12
C LEU A 228 4.76 -21.28 -6.24
N GLN A 229 4.25 -20.16 -5.77
CA GLN A 229 5.00 -19.24 -4.91
C GLN A 229 5.40 -19.91 -3.59
N LEU A 230 4.55 -20.75 -3.01
CA LEU A 230 4.82 -21.47 -1.77
C LEU A 230 5.88 -22.57 -1.89
N THR A 231 6.20 -23.04 -3.11
CA THR A 231 7.34 -23.94 -3.34
C THR A 231 8.70 -23.26 -3.24
N ARG A 232 8.74 -21.92 -3.27
CA ARG A 232 9.97 -21.12 -3.28
C ARG A 232 10.34 -20.71 -1.88
N THR A 233 11.61 -20.87 -1.52
CA THR A 233 12.14 -20.43 -0.22
C THR A 233 12.39 -18.92 -0.22
N PRO A 234 11.88 -18.14 0.75
CA PRO A 234 12.23 -16.73 0.88
C PRO A 234 13.75 -16.56 1.00
N ARG A 235 14.29 -15.59 0.25
CA ARG A 235 15.68 -15.18 0.29
C ARG A 235 15.88 -14.02 1.24
N GLU A 236 17.13 -13.61 1.44
CA GLU A 236 17.48 -12.44 2.26
C GLU A 236 16.78 -11.18 1.76
N LEU A 237 16.44 -10.30 2.70
CA LEU A 237 15.80 -9.02 2.37
C LEU A 237 16.83 -8.07 1.74
N PRO A 238 16.42 -7.31 0.72
CA PRO A 238 17.24 -6.23 0.19
C PRO A 238 17.34 -5.07 1.16
N THR A 239 18.28 -4.18 0.91
CA THR A 239 18.40 -2.89 1.58
C THR A 239 17.87 -1.77 0.70
N MET A 240 17.00 -0.94 1.25
CA MET A 240 16.55 0.30 0.61
C MET A 240 17.37 1.46 1.15
N HIS A 241 18.02 2.19 0.25
CA HIS A 241 18.74 3.42 0.57
C HIS A 241 17.94 4.61 0.06
N LEU A 242 17.72 5.58 0.93
CA LEU A 242 17.14 6.87 0.61
C LEU A 242 18.24 7.91 0.52
N ASN A 243 18.12 8.86 -0.41
CA ASN A 243 19.06 9.98 -0.50
C ASN A 243 19.03 10.79 0.81
N PRO A 244 20.13 10.82 1.59
CA PRO A 244 20.14 11.45 2.90
C PRO A 244 20.07 12.99 2.85
N ALA A 245 20.25 13.58 1.66
CA ALA A 245 20.13 15.02 1.46
C ALA A 245 18.67 15.50 1.46
N VAL A 246 17.71 14.60 1.19
CA VAL A 246 16.27 14.94 1.19
C VAL A 246 15.76 15.06 2.62
N LYS A 247 15.29 16.27 2.98
CA LYS A 247 14.79 16.60 4.33
C LYS A 247 13.31 17.01 4.33
N ASP A 248 12.68 17.05 3.18
CA ASP A 248 11.25 17.28 3.00
C ASP A 248 10.62 16.06 2.35
N LEU A 249 9.58 15.50 2.97
CA LEU A 249 8.87 14.33 2.47
C LEU A 249 8.33 14.52 1.04
N PHE A 250 7.94 15.72 0.71
CA PHE A 250 7.35 16.06 -0.59
C PHE A 250 8.38 16.39 -1.67
N ALA A 251 9.66 16.43 -1.29
CA ALA A 251 10.77 16.68 -2.23
C ALA A 251 11.42 15.39 -2.76
N PHE A 252 11.02 14.22 -2.25
CA PHE A 252 11.51 12.96 -2.80
C PHE A 252 11.08 12.77 -4.24
N ASP A 253 12.02 12.30 -5.06
CA ASP A 253 11.78 11.85 -6.43
C ASP A 253 12.26 10.40 -6.59
N TYR A 254 11.97 9.78 -7.74
CA TYR A 254 12.28 8.35 -7.98
C TYR A 254 13.77 8.03 -7.81
N GLU A 255 14.65 8.93 -8.25
CA GLU A 255 16.11 8.80 -8.21
C GLU A 255 16.67 8.83 -6.77
N ASP A 256 15.91 9.25 -5.78
CA ASP A 256 16.29 9.26 -4.38
C ASP A 256 16.24 7.88 -3.71
N PHE A 257 15.74 6.88 -4.42
CA PHE A 257 15.57 5.51 -3.92
C PHE A 257 16.53 4.56 -4.63
N ARG A 258 17.37 3.86 -3.86
CA ARG A 258 18.29 2.84 -4.39
C ARG A 258 18.10 1.52 -3.64
N LEU A 259 17.63 0.51 -4.35
CA LEU A 259 17.51 -0.86 -3.83
C LEU A 259 18.81 -1.62 -4.07
N GLU A 260 19.32 -2.30 -3.03
CA GLU A 260 20.54 -3.10 -3.07
C GLU A 260 20.29 -4.52 -2.57
N GLY A 261 20.87 -5.51 -3.23
CA GLY A 261 20.78 -6.92 -2.83
C GLY A 261 19.43 -7.59 -3.10
N TYR A 262 18.60 -7.03 -4.00
CA TYR A 262 17.33 -7.68 -4.36
C TYR A 262 17.54 -8.81 -5.35
N ASP A 263 17.47 -10.05 -4.85
CA ASP A 263 17.60 -11.29 -5.62
C ASP A 263 16.30 -12.11 -5.55
N PRO A 264 15.25 -11.73 -6.30
CA PRO A 264 13.98 -12.43 -6.28
C PRO A 264 13.96 -13.62 -7.24
N TYR A 265 13.09 -14.58 -6.96
CA TYR A 265 12.65 -15.52 -7.99
C TYR A 265 11.92 -14.78 -9.14
N PRO A 266 11.82 -15.40 -10.33
CA PRO A 266 11.09 -14.82 -11.45
C PRO A 266 9.66 -14.41 -11.06
N ALA A 267 9.15 -13.39 -11.74
CA ALA A 267 7.76 -12.96 -11.57
C ALA A 267 6.77 -14.11 -11.87
N ILE A 268 5.65 -14.11 -11.15
CA ILE A 268 4.53 -15.00 -11.42
C ILE A 268 3.39 -14.13 -11.92
N LYS A 269 2.98 -14.34 -13.16
CA LYS A 269 1.87 -13.59 -13.80
C LYS A 269 0.53 -14.07 -13.27
N ALA A 270 -0.38 -13.14 -13.02
CA ALA A 270 -1.78 -13.41 -12.70
C ALA A 270 -2.67 -12.30 -13.28
N GLN A 271 -3.93 -12.63 -13.50
CA GLN A 271 -4.93 -11.65 -13.95
C GLN A 271 -5.45 -10.84 -12.76
N VAL A 272 -5.64 -9.55 -12.97
CA VAL A 272 -6.34 -8.69 -12.01
C VAL A 272 -7.84 -9.03 -12.06
N SER A 273 -8.48 -9.22 -10.92
CA SER A 273 -9.93 -9.36 -10.82
C SER A 273 -10.55 -7.97 -10.67
N VAL A 274 -11.35 -7.52 -11.64
CA VAL A 274 -11.89 -6.15 -11.75
C VAL A 274 -13.40 -6.12 -11.53
#